data_98e290f907c63ed46a8cbad094b2f827
#
_entry.id   98e290f907c63ed46a8cbad094b2f827
#
_cell.length_a   1.000
_cell.length_b   1.000
_cell.length_c   1.000
_cell.angle_alpha   90.00
_cell.angle_beta   90.00
_cell.angle_gamma   90.00
#
_symmetry.space_group_name_H-M   'P 1'
#
loop_
_entity.id
_entity.type
_entity.pdbx_description
1 polymer ?
#
loop_
_entity_poly.entity_id
_entity_poly.type
_entity_poly.pdbx_seq_one_letter_code
_entity_poly.pdbx_strand_id
1 'polypeptide(L)'
;MLKMLLDPMGGIVLTNDGHAILREIEVAHPAAKSMIELSRTQDEEVGDGTTTVIILGLQSANCTYNLFGNVLMIFIAGEILAQALPQLERNIHPVIIISAFKRALADSLAIIDEISVPVDINNDKAMYSLISASIGTKFVSRWSELMCNLALKAVRTVSLDVGGDKKEVDIKRYARVEKIPGGEIEDSEVLDGVMLNKDITHPKMRRKIENPRVMLLDCPLEYKKGESQTNIEISKEEDWNRILQIEEEQVKAMCDAIIALKPDLVITEKGVSGELPPPNIHVVSSNAI
;
A
#
# COMPACT_ATOMS: atom_id res chain seq x y z
N MET A 1 6.72 -23.81 -10.48
CA MET A 1 6.02 -23.49 -11.72
C MET A 1 4.87 -22.59 -11.37
N LEU A 2 4.79 -21.40 -12.00
CA LEU A 2 3.71 -20.44 -11.72
C LEU A 2 2.36 -20.96 -12.19
N LYS A 3 1.31 -20.64 -11.45
CA LYS A 3 -0.06 -20.92 -11.82
C LYS A 3 -0.63 -19.77 -12.63
N MET A 4 -1.34 -20.09 -13.70
CA MET A 4 -2.03 -19.13 -14.54
C MET A 4 -3.53 -19.26 -14.30
N LEU A 5 -4.15 -18.17 -13.95
CA LEU A 5 -5.59 -18.06 -13.72
C LEU A 5 -6.19 -17.08 -14.72
N LEU A 6 -7.40 -17.35 -15.14
CA LEU A 6 -8.21 -16.45 -15.93
C LEU A 6 -9.17 -15.73 -14.98
N ASP A 7 -9.07 -14.41 -14.93
CA ASP A 7 -9.99 -13.55 -14.18
C ASP A 7 -11.37 -13.55 -14.89
N PRO A 8 -12.50 -13.45 -14.16
CA PRO A 8 -13.84 -13.29 -14.75
C PRO A 8 -13.96 -12.14 -15.75
N MET A 9 -13.13 -11.13 -15.64
CA MET A 9 -13.04 -9.99 -16.56
C MET A 9 -12.18 -10.26 -17.81
N GLY A 10 -11.61 -11.46 -17.98
CA GLY A 10 -10.76 -11.86 -19.11
C GLY A 10 -9.27 -11.52 -18.93
N GLY A 11 -8.85 -11.02 -17.79
CA GLY A 11 -7.45 -10.82 -17.43
C GLY A 11 -6.73 -12.12 -17.10
N ILE A 12 -5.40 -12.15 -17.28
CA ILE A 12 -4.57 -13.29 -16.93
C ILE A 12 -3.75 -12.94 -15.69
N VAL A 13 -3.91 -13.73 -14.62
CA VAL A 13 -3.13 -13.63 -13.39
C VAL A 13 -2.15 -14.78 -13.29
N LEU A 14 -0.85 -14.47 -13.20
CA LEU A 14 0.24 -15.43 -13.01
C LEU A 14 0.76 -15.33 -11.58
N THR A 15 0.46 -16.31 -10.75
CA THR A 15 0.85 -16.27 -9.34
C THR A 15 1.04 -17.65 -8.73
N ASN A 16 1.80 -17.72 -7.64
CA ASN A 16 1.87 -18.85 -6.72
C ASN A 16 1.30 -18.49 -5.35
N ASP A 17 0.83 -17.27 -5.18
CA ASP A 17 0.27 -16.81 -3.93
C ASP A 17 -1.14 -17.37 -3.72
N GLY A 18 -1.38 -17.95 -2.53
CA GLY A 18 -2.64 -18.60 -2.24
C GLY A 18 -3.81 -17.64 -2.11
N HIS A 19 -3.62 -16.48 -1.51
CA HIS A 19 -4.68 -15.48 -1.40
C HIS A 19 -5.08 -14.95 -2.78
N ALA A 20 -4.10 -14.61 -3.63
CA ALA A 20 -4.37 -14.16 -4.99
C ALA A 20 -5.11 -15.23 -5.84
N ILE A 21 -4.80 -16.52 -5.64
CA ILE A 21 -5.51 -17.63 -6.30
C ILE A 21 -6.96 -17.73 -5.81
N LEU A 22 -7.17 -17.69 -4.50
CA LEU A 22 -8.51 -17.88 -3.92
C LEU A 22 -9.45 -16.72 -4.15
N ARG A 23 -8.92 -15.53 -4.31
CA ARG A 23 -9.73 -14.34 -4.63
C ARG A 23 -10.42 -14.45 -5.98
N GLU A 24 -9.79 -15.14 -6.94
CA GLU A 24 -10.33 -15.35 -8.29
C GLU A 24 -11.28 -16.57 -8.39
N ILE A 25 -11.43 -17.36 -7.31
CA ILE A 25 -12.30 -18.55 -7.29
C ILE A 25 -13.61 -18.20 -6.60
N GLU A 26 -14.72 -18.35 -7.33
CA GLU A 26 -16.05 -18.26 -6.73
C GLU A 26 -16.35 -19.49 -5.87
N VAL A 27 -16.59 -19.26 -4.58
CA VAL A 27 -16.91 -20.30 -3.62
C VAL A 27 -18.30 -20.04 -3.03
N ALA A 28 -19.18 -21.03 -3.13
CA ALA A 28 -20.55 -20.95 -2.61
C ALA A 28 -20.64 -21.29 -1.12
N HIS A 29 -19.81 -22.24 -0.62
CA HIS A 29 -19.92 -22.77 0.73
C HIS A 29 -19.43 -21.76 1.80
N PRO A 30 -20.23 -21.48 2.86
CA PRO A 30 -19.85 -20.48 3.88
C PRO A 30 -18.54 -20.78 4.63
N ALA A 31 -18.28 -22.05 4.97
CA ALA A 31 -17.04 -22.44 5.64
C ALA A 31 -15.81 -22.19 4.75
N ALA A 32 -15.94 -22.42 3.45
CA ALA A 32 -14.86 -22.14 2.52
C ALA A 32 -14.61 -20.62 2.37
N LYS A 33 -15.67 -19.79 2.43
CA LYS A 33 -15.52 -18.32 2.50
C LYS A 33 -14.76 -17.90 3.75
N SER A 34 -15.04 -18.50 4.90
CA SER A 34 -14.29 -18.20 6.13
C SER A 34 -12.81 -18.56 6.02
N MET A 35 -12.46 -19.65 5.30
CA MET A 35 -11.06 -20.00 5.04
C MET A 35 -10.37 -18.99 4.11
N ILE A 36 -11.07 -18.45 3.12
CA ILE A 36 -10.56 -17.38 2.27
C ILE A 36 -10.29 -16.13 3.08
N GLU A 37 -11.18 -15.76 4.00
CA GLU A 37 -10.99 -14.61 4.88
C GLU A 37 -9.80 -14.80 5.84
N LEU A 38 -9.55 -16.01 6.35
CA LEU A 38 -8.35 -16.31 7.13
C LEU A 38 -7.07 -16.09 6.30
N SER A 39 -7.07 -16.56 5.04
CA SER A 39 -5.95 -16.32 4.13
C SER A 39 -5.75 -14.83 3.83
N ARG A 40 -6.84 -14.09 3.67
CA ARG A 40 -6.80 -12.66 3.49
C ARG A 40 -6.21 -11.93 4.69
N THR A 41 -6.64 -12.29 5.89
CA THR A 41 -6.09 -11.73 7.13
C THR A 41 -4.59 -11.97 7.23
N GLN A 42 -4.14 -13.20 6.89
CA GLN A 42 -2.72 -13.52 6.86
C GLN A 42 -1.94 -12.67 5.85
N ASP A 43 -2.53 -12.41 4.67
CA ASP A 43 -1.92 -11.54 3.66
C ASP A 43 -1.84 -10.09 4.12
N GLU A 44 -2.86 -9.60 4.80
CA GLU A 44 -2.91 -8.24 5.32
C GLU A 44 -1.95 -7.97 6.46
N GLU A 45 -1.75 -8.96 7.34
CA GLU A 45 -0.90 -8.81 8.53
C GLU A 45 0.58 -9.11 8.26
N VAL A 46 0.86 -10.13 7.45
CA VAL A 46 2.22 -10.65 7.25
C VAL A 46 2.69 -10.54 5.81
N GLY A 47 1.78 -10.60 4.82
CA GLY A 47 2.11 -10.57 3.39
C GLY A 47 2.71 -11.85 2.84
N ASP A 48 2.84 -12.90 3.64
CA ASP A 48 3.37 -14.21 3.24
C ASP A 48 2.68 -15.35 4.00
N GLY A 49 2.88 -16.59 3.55
CA GLY A 49 2.29 -17.78 4.18
C GLY A 49 0.82 -18.02 3.85
N THR A 50 0.22 -17.26 2.97
CA THR A 50 -1.21 -17.35 2.58
C THR A 50 -1.57 -18.74 2.05
N THR A 51 -0.76 -19.29 1.15
CA THR A 51 -0.95 -20.67 0.63
C THR A 51 -0.82 -21.70 1.74
N THR A 52 0.09 -21.47 2.65
CA THR A 52 0.32 -22.32 3.81
C THR A 52 -0.94 -22.36 4.67
N VAL A 53 -1.55 -21.21 4.97
CA VAL A 53 -2.81 -21.10 5.72
C VAL A 53 -3.94 -21.91 5.04
N ILE A 54 -4.05 -21.92 3.73
CA ILE A 54 -5.14 -22.60 3.00
C ILE A 54 -4.93 -24.11 2.90
N ILE A 55 -3.76 -24.55 2.48
CA ILE A 55 -3.47 -25.99 2.26
C ILE A 55 -3.70 -26.79 3.54
N LEU A 56 -3.47 -26.20 4.66
CA LEU A 56 -3.60 -26.85 5.95
C LEU A 56 -5.06 -26.98 6.40
N GLY A 57 -5.92 -26.01 6.06
CA GLY A 57 -7.36 -26.14 6.27
C GLY A 57 -8.03 -27.24 5.43
N LEU A 58 -7.50 -27.52 4.25
CA LEU A 58 -8.05 -28.53 3.33
C LEU A 58 -7.57 -29.95 3.60
N GLN A 59 -6.41 -30.15 4.20
CA GLN A 59 -5.81 -31.48 4.38
C GLN A 59 -6.38 -32.27 5.57
N SER A 60 -7.13 -31.61 6.45
CA SER A 60 -7.87 -32.23 7.53
C SER A 60 -9.05 -33.08 7.06
N ALA A 61 -9.46 -32.99 5.80
CA ALA A 61 -10.62 -33.69 5.29
C ALA A 61 -10.32 -35.05 4.61
N ASN A 62 -9.12 -35.27 4.09
CA ASN A 62 -8.67 -36.58 3.57
C ASN A 62 -7.26 -36.53 2.98
N CYS A 63 -6.43 -37.47 3.35
CA CYS A 63 -5.22 -37.94 2.64
C CYS A 63 -3.85 -37.52 3.11
N THR A 64 -3.19 -38.51 3.69
CA THR A 64 -1.77 -38.87 3.47
C THR A 64 -1.28 -38.55 2.07
N TYR A 65 -0.24 -37.77 1.98
CA TYR A 65 1.00 -37.89 1.18
C TYR A 65 1.71 -36.57 0.98
N ASN A 66 2.90 -36.54 1.57
CA ASN A 66 4.11 -35.80 1.15
C ASN A 66 3.98 -34.47 0.37
N LEU A 67 4.28 -33.36 1.04
CA LEU A 67 5.25 -32.39 0.53
C LEU A 67 5.82 -31.55 1.69
N PHE A 68 7.08 -31.74 1.91
CA PHE A 68 7.91 -30.98 2.86
C PHE A 68 7.99 -29.52 2.44
N GLY A 69 7.83 -28.61 3.40
CA GLY A 69 8.52 -27.36 3.32
C GLY A 69 7.85 -26.06 3.75
N ASN A 70 6.51 -25.96 3.88
CA ASN A 70 5.86 -24.72 4.34
C ASN A 70 4.46 -24.97 4.93
N VAL A 71 4.35 -25.98 5.79
CA VAL A 71 3.09 -26.65 6.08
C VAL A 71 2.61 -26.44 7.52
N LEU A 72 3.32 -25.66 8.35
CA LEU A 72 3.12 -25.73 9.80
C LEU A 72 1.89 -24.98 10.34
N MET A 73 1.45 -23.90 9.73
CA MET A 73 0.42 -23.05 10.37
C MET A 73 -1.04 -23.46 10.16
N ILE A 74 -1.37 -24.16 9.11
CA ILE A 74 -2.77 -24.61 8.86
C ILE A 74 -2.99 -26.06 9.23
N PHE A 75 -1.97 -26.86 9.32
CA PHE A 75 -2.07 -28.09 10.09
C PHE A 75 -2.69 -27.81 11.45
N ILE A 76 -2.28 -26.70 12.05
CA ILE A 76 -2.82 -26.29 13.35
C ILE A 76 -4.32 -26.01 13.27
N ALA A 77 -4.82 -25.19 12.34
CA ALA A 77 -6.24 -24.86 12.28
C ALA A 77 -7.10 -26.08 11.86
N GLY A 78 -6.69 -26.81 10.84
CA GLY A 78 -7.40 -27.99 10.40
C GLY A 78 -7.30 -29.13 11.40
N GLU A 79 -6.14 -29.38 12.01
CA GLU A 79 -5.93 -30.38 13.04
C GLU A 79 -6.68 -30.01 14.33
N ILE A 80 -6.70 -28.75 14.73
CA ILE A 80 -7.51 -28.26 15.84
C ILE A 80 -9.00 -28.59 15.61
N LEU A 81 -9.51 -28.33 14.39
CA LEU A 81 -10.90 -28.64 14.05
C LEU A 81 -11.14 -30.18 14.02
N ALA A 82 -10.19 -30.93 13.45
CA ALA A 82 -10.27 -32.39 13.41
C ALA A 82 -10.27 -33.03 14.81
N GLN A 83 -9.43 -32.47 15.71
CA GLN A 83 -9.38 -32.91 17.11
C GLN A 83 -10.59 -32.43 17.92
N ALA A 84 -11.22 -31.31 17.53
CA ALA A 84 -12.44 -30.83 18.16
C ALA A 84 -13.67 -31.68 17.81
N LEU A 85 -13.74 -32.24 16.60
CA LEU A 85 -14.90 -33.01 16.13
C LEU A 85 -15.23 -34.18 17.02
N PRO A 86 -14.31 -35.06 17.41
CA PRO A 86 -14.60 -36.17 18.34
C PRO A 86 -15.08 -35.71 19.73
N GLN A 87 -14.66 -34.52 20.16
CA GLN A 87 -15.08 -33.97 21.43
C GLN A 87 -16.52 -33.45 21.37
N LEU A 88 -16.90 -32.86 20.24
CA LEU A 88 -18.28 -32.44 19.96
C LEU A 88 -19.22 -33.70 19.85
N GLU A 89 -18.77 -34.75 19.23
CA GLU A 89 -19.51 -36.04 19.17
C GLU A 89 -19.74 -36.66 20.56
N ARG A 90 -18.83 -36.42 21.50
CA ARG A 90 -18.96 -36.80 22.92
C ARG A 90 -19.87 -35.85 23.71
N ASN A 91 -20.57 -34.93 23.06
CA ASN A 91 -21.43 -33.90 23.64
C ASN A 91 -20.72 -32.94 24.62
N ILE A 92 -19.41 -32.68 24.43
CA ILE A 92 -18.72 -31.63 25.16
C ILE A 92 -19.15 -30.29 24.58
N HIS A 93 -19.56 -29.38 25.47
CA HIS A 93 -20.07 -28.10 25.06
C HIS A 93 -19.00 -27.28 24.34
N PRO A 94 -19.29 -26.64 23.18
CA PRO A 94 -18.32 -25.88 22.38
C PRO A 94 -17.55 -24.82 23.16
N VAL A 95 -18.16 -24.18 24.15
CA VAL A 95 -17.52 -23.16 25.01
C VAL A 95 -16.32 -23.73 25.78
N ILE A 96 -16.39 -24.98 26.21
CA ILE A 96 -15.30 -25.65 26.94
C ILE A 96 -14.13 -25.89 25.98
N ILE A 97 -14.41 -26.30 24.74
CA ILE A 97 -13.42 -26.55 23.70
C ILE A 97 -12.72 -25.22 23.34
N ILE A 98 -13.48 -24.14 23.16
CA ILE A 98 -12.93 -22.80 22.87
C ILE A 98 -12.04 -22.30 24.02
N SER A 99 -12.46 -22.54 25.27
CA SER A 99 -11.67 -22.21 26.44
C SER A 99 -10.33 -22.99 26.51
N ALA A 100 -10.34 -24.27 26.12
CA ALA A 100 -9.16 -25.10 26.00
C ALA A 100 -8.22 -24.57 24.91
N PHE A 101 -8.73 -24.17 23.75
CA PHE A 101 -7.93 -23.59 22.67
C PHE A 101 -7.27 -22.28 23.05
N LYS A 102 -7.96 -21.40 23.81
CA LYS A 102 -7.34 -20.17 24.32
C LYS A 102 -6.14 -20.44 25.24
N ARG A 103 -6.23 -21.47 26.08
CA ARG A 103 -5.10 -21.87 26.93
C ARG A 103 -3.95 -22.45 26.11
N ALA A 104 -4.30 -23.36 25.17
CA ALA A 104 -3.30 -23.94 24.28
C ALA A 104 -2.59 -22.86 23.42
N LEU A 105 -3.29 -21.81 23.01
CA LEU A 105 -2.69 -20.67 22.33
C LEU A 105 -1.66 -19.94 23.22
N ALA A 106 -2.02 -19.67 24.47
CA ALA A 106 -1.10 -19.01 25.41
C ALA A 106 0.16 -19.85 25.66
N ASP A 107 0.00 -21.17 25.86
CA ASP A 107 1.11 -22.09 26.03
C ASP A 107 1.98 -22.18 24.76
N SER A 108 1.36 -22.21 23.59
CA SER A 108 2.07 -22.24 22.31
C SER A 108 2.89 -20.97 22.08
N LEU A 109 2.35 -19.79 22.40
CA LEU A 109 3.08 -18.54 22.29
C LEU A 109 4.31 -18.51 23.21
N ALA A 110 4.18 -19.00 24.44
CA ALA A 110 5.32 -19.09 25.37
C ALA A 110 6.42 -20.01 24.83
N ILE A 111 6.03 -21.17 24.24
CA ILE A 111 6.99 -22.09 23.61
C ILE A 111 7.66 -21.45 22.39
N ILE A 112 6.89 -20.73 21.56
CA ILE A 112 7.43 -20.06 20.38
C ILE A 112 8.47 -18.99 20.81
N ASP A 113 8.18 -18.23 21.85
CA ASP A 113 9.13 -17.24 22.39
C ASP A 113 10.43 -17.90 22.87
N GLU A 114 10.34 -19.09 23.48
CA GLU A 114 11.51 -19.85 23.97
C GLU A 114 12.37 -20.40 22.82
N ILE A 115 11.74 -20.88 21.73
CA ILE A 115 12.46 -21.48 20.59
C ILE A 115 12.84 -20.46 19.51
N SER A 116 12.36 -19.22 19.61
CA SER A 116 12.62 -18.19 18.62
C SER A 116 14.10 -17.80 18.59
N VAL A 117 14.64 -17.64 17.39
CA VAL A 117 16.02 -17.17 17.20
C VAL A 117 15.98 -15.67 16.97
N PRO A 118 16.63 -14.85 17.83
CA PRO A 118 16.67 -13.41 17.64
C PRO A 118 17.45 -13.06 16.37
N VAL A 119 16.90 -12.17 15.56
CA VAL A 119 17.52 -11.66 14.34
C VAL A 119 17.98 -10.24 14.56
N ASP A 120 19.23 -9.95 14.25
CA ASP A 120 19.77 -8.60 14.29
C ASP A 120 19.32 -7.82 13.05
N ILE A 121 18.48 -6.81 13.27
CA ILE A 121 17.91 -5.94 12.21
C ILE A 121 19.00 -5.13 11.50
N ASN A 122 20.14 -4.88 12.16
CA ASN A 122 21.24 -4.12 11.58
C ASN A 122 22.16 -4.99 10.73
N ASN A 123 22.01 -6.30 10.78
CA ASN A 123 22.80 -7.23 9.97
C ASN A 123 22.14 -7.44 8.60
N ASP A 124 22.64 -6.75 7.59
CA ASP A 124 22.09 -6.81 6.23
C ASP A 124 22.08 -8.23 5.67
N LYS A 125 23.11 -9.04 5.95
CA LYS A 125 23.17 -10.42 5.44
C LYS A 125 22.07 -11.31 6.01
N ALA A 126 21.76 -11.15 7.29
CA ALA A 126 20.67 -11.89 7.94
C ALA A 126 19.31 -11.44 7.38
N MET A 127 19.13 -10.14 7.23
CA MET A 127 17.90 -9.59 6.63
C MET A 127 17.74 -10.02 5.18
N TYR A 128 18.80 -10.03 4.40
CA TYR A 128 18.78 -10.56 3.01
C TYR A 128 18.36 -12.02 2.95
N SER A 129 18.89 -12.85 3.85
CA SER A 129 18.53 -14.27 3.89
C SER A 129 17.03 -14.47 4.18
N LEU A 130 16.46 -13.69 5.11
CA LEU A 130 15.05 -13.75 5.45
C LEU A 130 14.16 -13.30 4.28
N ILE A 131 14.48 -12.15 3.68
CA ILE A 131 13.71 -11.63 2.54
C ILE A 131 13.80 -12.58 1.35
N SER A 132 14.99 -13.12 1.06
CA SER A 132 15.21 -14.08 -0.03
C SER A 132 14.42 -15.38 0.18
N ALA A 133 14.28 -15.85 1.43
CA ALA A 133 13.46 -17.01 1.74
C ALA A 133 11.97 -16.78 1.44
N SER A 134 11.45 -15.59 1.75
CA SER A 134 10.07 -15.20 1.45
C SER A 134 9.82 -15.01 -0.05
N ILE A 135 10.75 -14.40 -0.78
CA ILE A 135 10.63 -14.11 -2.22
C ILE A 135 10.88 -15.36 -3.08
N GLY A 136 11.61 -16.34 -2.59
CA GLY A 136 12.09 -17.49 -3.35
C GLY A 136 11.01 -18.31 -4.07
N THR A 137 9.78 -18.30 -3.57
CA THR A 137 8.62 -18.96 -4.17
C THR A 137 7.85 -18.10 -5.17
N LYS A 138 8.14 -16.81 -5.24
CA LYS A 138 7.44 -15.82 -6.07
C LYS A 138 8.12 -15.64 -7.43
N PHE A 139 7.40 -15.03 -8.38
CA PHE A 139 7.94 -14.75 -9.73
C PHE A 139 9.19 -13.87 -9.69
N VAL A 140 9.24 -12.94 -8.76
CA VAL A 140 10.33 -11.98 -8.57
C VAL A 140 11.65 -12.62 -8.09
N SER A 141 11.66 -13.91 -7.75
CA SER A 141 12.88 -14.63 -7.35
C SER A 141 14.00 -14.57 -8.40
N ARG A 142 13.67 -14.31 -9.66
CA ARG A 142 14.65 -14.09 -10.74
C ARG A 142 15.53 -12.86 -10.51
N TRP A 143 15.01 -11.86 -9.84
CA TRP A 143 15.69 -10.61 -9.48
C TRP A 143 15.85 -10.50 -7.96
N SER A 144 16.15 -11.64 -7.31
CA SER A 144 16.16 -11.75 -5.83
C SER A 144 17.05 -10.70 -5.17
N GLU A 145 18.25 -10.48 -5.70
CA GLU A 145 19.21 -9.51 -5.13
C GLU A 145 18.66 -8.08 -5.20
N LEU A 146 18.15 -7.66 -6.36
CA LEU A 146 17.53 -6.34 -6.55
C LEU A 146 16.33 -6.17 -5.62
N MET A 147 15.41 -7.15 -5.59
CA MET A 147 14.20 -7.07 -4.79
C MET A 147 14.47 -7.07 -3.29
N CYS A 148 15.46 -7.83 -2.82
CA CYS A 148 15.89 -7.78 -1.43
C CYS A 148 16.42 -6.40 -1.05
N ASN A 149 17.24 -5.79 -1.91
CA ASN A 149 17.76 -4.44 -1.72
C ASN A 149 16.63 -3.40 -1.66
N LEU A 150 15.72 -3.45 -2.62
CA LEU A 150 14.58 -2.52 -2.68
C LEU A 150 13.68 -2.66 -1.45
N ALA A 151 13.34 -3.89 -1.06
CA ALA A 151 12.51 -4.16 0.10
C ALA A 151 13.15 -3.65 1.40
N LEU A 152 14.44 -3.97 1.61
CA LEU A 152 15.16 -3.54 2.80
C LEU A 152 15.27 -2.01 2.88
N LYS A 153 15.61 -1.35 1.76
CA LYS A 153 15.68 0.11 1.68
C LYS A 153 14.32 0.75 1.92
N ALA A 154 13.24 0.23 1.30
CA ALA A 154 11.89 0.76 1.46
C ALA A 154 11.41 0.68 2.91
N VAL A 155 11.58 -0.48 3.56
CA VAL A 155 11.17 -0.68 4.95
C VAL A 155 11.94 0.25 5.90
N ARG A 156 13.24 0.39 5.71
CA ARG A 156 14.08 1.30 6.52
C ARG A 156 13.70 2.77 6.35
N THR A 157 13.33 3.19 5.12
CA THR A 157 12.91 4.57 4.84
C THR A 157 11.55 4.89 5.48
N VAL A 158 10.65 3.90 5.53
CA VAL A 158 9.28 4.08 6.06
C VAL A 158 9.22 3.86 7.58
N SER A 159 10.22 3.21 8.19
CA SER A 159 10.21 2.91 9.61
C SER A 159 10.26 4.18 10.46
N LEU A 160 9.30 4.33 11.38
CA LEU A 160 9.22 5.43 12.33
C LEU A 160 9.54 4.93 13.74
N ASP A 161 10.42 5.63 14.44
CA ASP A 161 10.70 5.36 15.84
C ASP A 161 9.62 6.01 16.72
N VAL A 162 8.77 5.19 17.33
CA VAL A 162 7.66 5.65 18.18
C VAL A 162 8.10 5.88 19.63
N GLY A 163 9.35 5.56 19.93
CA GLY A 163 9.93 5.64 21.29
C GLY A 163 9.85 4.30 22.06
N GLY A 164 10.76 4.12 23.01
CA GLY A 164 10.81 2.90 23.85
C GLY A 164 11.18 1.63 23.11
N ASP A 165 12.12 1.71 22.16
CA ASP A 165 12.63 0.58 21.37
C ASP A 165 11.61 -0.06 20.40
N LYS A 166 10.47 0.62 20.17
CA LYS A 166 9.44 0.18 19.23
C LYS A 166 9.51 0.97 17.93
N LYS A 167 9.60 0.23 16.83
CA LYS A 167 9.51 0.78 15.48
C LYS A 167 8.14 0.46 14.88
N GLU A 168 7.50 1.46 14.34
CA GLU A 168 6.26 1.31 13.58
C GLU A 168 6.59 1.36 12.09
N VAL A 169 6.09 0.38 11.33
CA VAL A 169 6.29 0.28 9.89
C VAL A 169 4.95 0.09 9.23
N ASP A 170 4.41 1.15 8.64
CA ASP A 170 3.18 1.10 7.85
C ASP A 170 3.51 1.27 6.36
N ILE A 171 3.72 0.14 5.69
CA ILE A 171 4.06 0.10 4.27
C ILE A 171 2.85 0.52 3.41
N LYS A 172 1.63 0.12 3.80
CA LYS A 172 0.41 0.42 3.02
C LYS A 172 0.18 1.92 2.89
N ARG A 173 0.49 2.67 3.92
CA ARG A 173 0.24 4.11 3.98
C ARG A 173 1.39 4.95 3.41
N TYR A 174 2.64 4.56 3.65
CA TYR A 174 3.80 5.39 3.36
C TYR A 174 4.67 4.88 2.20
N ALA A 175 4.56 3.62 1.78
CA ALA A 175 5.29 3.08 0.63
C ALA A 175 4.35 2.89 -0.56
N ARG A 176 4.36 3.84 -1.48
CA ARG A 176 3.57 3.76 -2.71
C ARG A 176 4.41 3.20 -3.84
N VAL A 177 3.88 2.15 -4.47
CA VAL A 177 4.51 1.52 -5.65
C VAL A 177 3.90 2.11 -6.91
N GLU A 178 4.70 2.81 -7.69
CA GLU A 178 4.29 3.38 -8.98
C GLU A 178 4.88 2.56 -10.14
N LYS A 179 4.06 2.26 -11.13
CA LYS A 179 4.45 1.53 -12.32
C LYS A 179 4.75 2.50 -13.44
N ILE A 180 6.02 2.61 -13.84
CA ILE A 180 6.44 3.50 -14.92
C ILE A 180 6.73 2.64 -16.15
N PRO A 181 5.94 2.76 -17.24
CA PRO A 181 6.18 1.99 -18.45
C PRO A 181 7.41 2.53 -19.21
N GLY A 182 8.12 1.63 -19.89
CA GLY A 182 9.21 1.99 -20.82
C GLY A 182 10.63 1.77 -20.31
N GLY A 183 10.81 1.22 -19.08
CA GLY A 183 12.10 0.80 -18.53
C GLY A 183 12.20 -0.71 -18.36
N GLU A 184 13.33 -1.18 -17.86
CA GLU A 184 13.54 -2.55 -17.42
C GLU A 184 13.25 -2.71 -15.93
N ILE A 185 13.10 -3.95 -15.46
CA ILE A 185 12.84 -4.23 -14.03
C ILE A 185 14.03 -3.81 -13.17
N GLU A 186 15.22 -3.93 -13.75
CA GLU A 186 16.51 -3.57 -13.16
C GLU A 186 16.62 -2.06 -12.86
N ASP A 187 15.88 -1.22 -13.57
CA ASP A 187 15.81 0.22 -13.35
C ASP A 187 14.94 0.62 -12.13
N SER A 188 14.31 -0.37 -11.51
CA SER A 188 13.45 -0.11 -10.34
C SER A 188 14.28 0.36 -9.15
N GLU A 189 13.85 1.45 -8.53
CA GLU A 189 14.54 2.03 -7.38
C GLU A 189 13.58 2.51 -6.29
N VAL A 190 14.08 2.59 -5.06
CA VAL A 190 13.38 3.24 -3.95
C VAL A 190 13.84 4.67 -3.87
N LEU A 191 12.90 5.60 -4.10
CA LEU A 191 13.13 7.03 -3.97
C LEU A 191 13.09 7.43 -2.50
N ASP A 192 14.06 8.26 -2.11
CA ASP A 192 14.07 8.90 -0.80
C ASP A 192 13.35 10.25 -0.89
N GLY A 193 12.02 10.20 -1.05
CA GLY A 193 11.19 11.37 -1.28
C GLY A 193 9.80 11.02 -1.76
N VAL A 194 9.11 12.01 -2.33
CA VAL A 194 7.74 11.89 -2.82
C VAL A 194 7.70 12.00 -4.34
N MET A 195 7.03 11.07 -5.00
CA MET A 195 6.77 11.11 -6.43
C MET A 195 5.35 11.58 -6.69
N LEU A 196 5.21 12.64 -7.46
CA LEU A 196 3.93 13.16 -7.91
C LEU A 196 3.74 12.81 -9.39
N ASN A 197 2.64 12.11 -9.72
CA ASN A 197 2.30 11.78 -11.11
C ASN A 197 1.68 13.00 -11.81
N LYS A 198 2.40 14.10 -11.82
CA LYS A 198 1.97 15.37 -12.43
C LYS A 198 3.17 16.09 -13.04
N ASP A 199 2.93 16.75 -14.16
CA ASP A 199 3.96 17.58 -14.81
C ASP A 199 3.84 19.04 -14.35
N ILE A 200 4.83 19.81 -14.73
CA ILE A 200 4.85 21.27 -14.54
C ILE A 200 3.75 21.95 -15.35
N THR A 201 3.12 22.97 -14.78
CA THR A 201 1.99 23.68 -15.40
C THR A 201 2.37 24.43 -16.67
N HIS A 202 3.62 24.86 -16.83
CA HIS A 202 4.04 25.63 -17.99
C HIS A 202 5.37 25.11 -18.58
N PRO A 203 5.50 24.92 -19.89
CA PRO A 203 6.70 24.36 -20.55
C PRO A 203 8.00 25.16 -20.33
N LYS A 204 7.92 26.47 -20.04
CA LYS A 204 9.08 27.34 -19.78
C LYS A 204 9.66 27.17 -18.36
N MET A 205 8.99 26.44 -17.48
CA MET A 205 9.48 26.19 -16.13
C MET A 205 10.67 25.23 -16.14
N ARG A 206 11.63 25.43 -15.21
CA ARG A 206 12.79 24.55 -15.05
C ARG A 206 12.36 23.16 -14.59
N ARG A 207 12.92 22.11 -15.17
CA ARG A 207 12.58 20.71 -14.80
C ARG A 207 13.43 20.18 -13.64
N LYS A 208 14.52 20.86 -13.31
CA LYS A 208 15.40 20.49 -12.19
C LYS A 208 15.72 21.72 -11.36
N ILE A 209 15.52 21.60 -10.06
CA ILE A 209 15.81 22.66 -9.08
C ILE A 209 16.59 22.00 -7.94
N GLU A 210 17.74 22.54 -7.61
CA GLU A 210 18.58 22.06 -6.50
C GLU A 210 18.23 22.84 -5.23
N ASN A 211 17.97 22.11 -4.14
CA ASN A 211 17.61 22.65 -2.82
C ASN A 211 16.44 23.66 -2.85
N PRO A 212 15.27 23.29 -3.43
CA PRO A 212 14.15 24.22 -3.60
C PRO A 212 13.50 24.57 -2.26
N ARG A 213 13.06 25.83 -2.13
CA ARG A 213 12.06 26.19 -1.12
C ARG A 213 10.70 25.75 -1.63
N VAL A 214 10.10 24.79 -0.98
CA VAL A 214 8.82 24.21 -1.38
C VAL A 214 7.71 24.85 -0.56
N MET A 215 6.65 25.29 -1.24
CA MET A 215 5.40 25.74 -0.63
C MET A 215 4.29 24.76 -0.99
N LEU A 216 3.58 24.28 0.01
CA LEU A 216 2.41 23.40 -0.15
C LEU A 216 1.15 24.21 0.11
N LEU A 217 0.22 24.19 -0.83
CA LEU A 217 -1.04 24.91 -0.76
C LEU A 217 -2.23 23.94 -0.86
N ASP A 218 -3.15 24.06 0.08
CA ASP A 218 -4.45 23.35 0.07
C ASP A 218 -5.57 24.23 -0.52
N CYS A 219 -5.24 25.39 -1.03
CA CYS A 219 -6.19 26.30 -1.67
C CYS A 219 -6.02 26.29 -3.20
N PRO A 220 -7.12 26.51 -3.97
CA PRO A 220 -7.01 26.74 -5.40
C PRO A 220 -6.33 28.07 -5.68
N LEU A 221 -5.51 28.12 -6.72
CA LEU A 221 -4.97 29.35 -7.28
C LEU A 221 -5.83 29.82 -8.46
N GLU A 222 -7.13 29.83 -8.21
CA GLU A 222 -8.16 30.23 -9.15
C GLU A 222 -9.10 31.23 -8.46
N TYR A 223 -9.88 31.95 -9.26
CA TYR A 223 -10.98 32.72 -8.72
C TYR A 223 -11.95 31.81 -7.97
N LYS A 224 -12.15 32.07 -6.70
CA LYS A 224 -13.04 31.29 -5.84
C LYS A 224 -14.49 31.67 -6.10
N LYS A 225 -15.27 30.76 -6.69
CA LYS A 225 -16.73 30.92 -6.72
C LYS A 225 -17.27 31.03 -5.29
N GLY A 226 -18.10 32.04 -5.04
CA GLY A 226 -18.79 32.19 -3.75
C GLY A 226 -19.64 30.95 -3.42
N GLU A 227 -19.84 30.70 -2.14
CA GLU A 227 -20.65 29.55 -1.67
C GLU A 227 -22.13 29.67 -2.03
N SER A 228 -22.61 30.89 -2.28
CA SER A 228 -23.99 31.16 -2.75
C SER A 228 -23.99 31.50 -4.23
N GLN A 229 -24.85 30.84 -5.00
CA GLN A 229 -25.14 31.21 -6.38
C GLN A 229 -25.96 32.51 -6.38
N THR A 230 -25.29 33.63 -6.59
CA THR A 230 -25.95 34.91 -6.81
C THR A 230 -26.02 35.17 -8.29
N ASN A 231 -27.21 35.34 -8.83
CA ASN A 231 -27.39 35.78 -10.21
C ASN A 231 -27.11 37.28 -10.29
N ILE A 232 -26.11 37.65 -11.06
CA ILE A 232 -25.77 39.04 -11.32
C ILE A 232 -26.33 39.39 -12.71
N GLU A 233 -27.25 40.35 -12.79
CA GLU A 233 -27.71 40.90 -14.04
C GLU A 233 -26.83 42.07 -14.44
N ILE A 234 -26.13 41.91 -15.56
CA ILE A 234 -25.20 42.92 -16.09
C ILE A 234 -25.90 43.62 -17.24
N SER A 235 -26.19 44.91 -17.05
CA SER A 235 -26.90 45.74 -18.04
C SER A 235 -25.96 46.59 -18.91
N LYS A 236 -24.71 46.74 -18.51
CA LYS A 236 -23.72 47.60 -19.21
C LYS A 236 -22.42 46.87 -19.47
N GLU A 237 -21.81 47.13 -20.60
CA GLU A 237 -20.53 46.55 -20.98
C GLU A 237 -19.39 46.94 -20.01
N GLU A 238 -19.46 48.15 -19.45
CA GLU A 238 -18.48 48.67 -18.45
C GLU A 238 -18.48 47.81 -17.18
N ASP A 239 -19.65 47.35 -16.74
CA ASP A 239 -19.80 46.54 -15.53
C ASP A 239 -19.20 45.12 -15.75
N TRP A 240 -19.29 44.57 -16.96
CA TRP A 240 -18.67 43.31 -17.34
C TRP A 240 -17.14 43.36 -17.24
N ASN A 241 -16.54 44.39 -17.83
CA ASN A 241 -15.10 44.61 -17.80
C ASN A 241 -14.59 44.80 -16.37
N ARG A 242 -15.38 45.48 -15.52
CA ARG A 242 -15.03 45.66 -14.12
C ARG A 242 -15.05 44.37 -13.31
N ILE A 243 -15.97 43.47 -13.57
CA ILE A 243 -16.03 42.13 -12.90
C ILE A 243 -14.79 41.34 -13.27
N LEU A 244 -14.44 41.25 -14.56
CA LEU A 244 -13.22 40.55 -15.00
C LEU A 244 -11.96 41.15 -14.35
N GLN A 245 -11.87 42.46 -14.23
CA GLN A 245 -10.75 43.11 -13.55
C GLN A 245 -10.67 42.74 -12.05
N ILE A 246 -11.80 42.62 -11.37
CA ILE A 246 -11.83 42.21 -9.96
C ILE A 246 -11.37 40.75 -9.80
N GLU A 247 -11.73 39.88 -10.73
CA GLU A 247 -11.26 38.49 -10.73
C GLU A 247 -9.74 38.40 -10.92
N GLU A 248 -9.21 39.15 -11.91
CA GLU A 248 -7.77 39.25 -12.15
C GLU A 248 -7.01 39.85 -10.97
N GLU A 249 -7.53 40.90 -10.35
CA GLU A 249 -6.93 41.53 -9.18
C GLU A 249 -6.85 40.60 -7.97
N GLN A 250 -7.87 39.76 -7.77
CA GLN A 250 -7.86 38.73 -6.68
C GLN A 250 -6.82 37.66 -6.91
N VAL A 251 -6.75 37.12 -8.13
CA VAL A 251 -5.75 36.12 -8.49
C VAL A 251 -4.36 36.70 -8.37
N LYS A 252 -4.17 37.93 -8.85
CA LYS A 252 -2.92 38.67 -8.75
C LYS A 252 -2.48 38.90 -7.31
N ALA A 253 -3.40 39.28 -6.42
CA ALA A 253 -3.09 39.50 -5.00
C ALA A 253 -2.63 38.20 -4.33
N MET A 254 -3.27 37.02 -4.66
CA MET A 254 -2.79 35.71 -4.20
C MET A 254 -1.38 35.41 -4.71
N CYS A 255 -1.12 35.66 -5.99
CA CYS A 255 0.19 35.47 -6.59
C CYS A 255 1.26 36.38 -5.95
N ASP A 256 0.96 37.64 -5.72
CA ASP A 256 1.87 38.56 -5.08
C ASP A 256 2.25 38.17 -3.65
N ALA A 257 1.28 37.61 -2.90
CA ALA A 257 1.53 37.05 -1.57
C ALA A 257 2.48 35.84 -1.62
N ILE A 258 2.32 34.95 -2.62
CA ILE A 258 3.21 33.81 -2.84
C ILE A 258 4.61 34.30 -3.24
N ILE A 259 4.70 35.25 -4.16
CA ILE A 259 5.97 35.81 -4.65
C ILE A 259 6.75 36.47 -3.52
N ALA A 260 6.07 37.12 -2.59
CA ALA A 260 6.70 37.76 -1.43
C ALA A 260 7.49 36.75 -0.55
N LEU A 261 7.06 35.50 -0.50
CA LEU A 261 7.72 34.43 0.23
C LEU A 261 8.90 33.80 -0.55
N LYS A 262 9.03 34.13 -1.83
CA LYS A 262 10.10 33.65 -2.73
C LYS A 262 10.26 32.13 -2.73
N PRO A 263 9.19 31.34 -2.97
CA PRO A 263 9.34 29.91 -3.15
C PRO A 263 9.98 29.60 -4.50
N ASP A 264 10.71 28.49 -4.58
CA ASP A 264 11.23 27.97 -5.85
C ASP A 264 10.23 27.00 -6.49
N LEU A 265 9.47 26.26 -5.65
CA LEU A 265 8.46 25.29 -6.06
C LEU A 265 7.18 25.48 -5.24
N VAL A 266 6.05 25.56 -5.93
CA VAL A 266 4.73 25.61 -5.31
C VAL A 266 3.95 24.36 -5.75
N ILE A 267 3.44 23.60 -4.80
CA ILE A 267 2.61 22.43 -5.04
C ILE A 267 1.23 22.72 -4.50
N THR A 268 0.20 22.61 -5.34
CA THR A 268 -1.20 22.80 -4.95
C THR A 268 -2.02 21.55 -5.22
N GLU A 269 -2.93 21.23 -4.32
CA GLU A 269 -3.87 20.12 -4.52
C GLU A 269 -4.96 20.45 -5.53
N LYS A 270 -5.32 21.74 -5.62
CA LYS A 270 -6.45 22.22 -6.43
C LYS A 270 -5.97 22.93 -7.69
N GLY A 271 -6.93 23.31 -8.54
CA GLY A 271 -6.66 23.91 -9.84
C GLY A 271 -5.88 25.22 -9.77
N VAL A 272 -5.31 25.57 -10.90
CA VAL A 272 -4.46 26.72 -11.08
C VAL A 272 -4.93 27.47 -12.32
N SER A 273 -5.22 28.78 -12.20
CA SER A 273 -5.64 29.61 -13.33
C SER A 273 -4.53 29.78 -14.36
N GLY A 274 -4.88 29.82 -15.65
CA GLY A 274 -3.92 29.91 -16.75
C GLY A 274 -3.12 31.21 -16.83
N GLU A 275 -3.46 32.21 -16.04
CA GLU A 275 -2.78 33.52 -16.00
C GLU A 275 -1.73 33.63 -14.89
N LEU A 276 -0.93 32.59 -14.72
CA LEU A 276 -0.03 32.46 -13.59
C LEU A 276 1.31 33.20 -13.70
N PRO A 277 2.00 33.32 -12.52
CA PRO A 277 3.05 34.27 -12.21
C PRO A 277 4.32 34.10 -13.04
N PRO A 278 5.28 35.02 -12.89
CA PRO A 278 6.47 35.07 -13.71
C PRO A 278 7.27 33.76 -13.72
N PRO A 279 8.08 33.52 -14.76
CA PRO A 279 8.72 32.21 -15.06
C PRO A 279 9.69 31.67 -14.01
N ASN A 280 9.81 32.34 -12.87
CA ASN A 280 10.75 32.01 -11.80
C ASN A 280 10.16 31.10 -10.68
N ILE A 281 8.85 30.92 -10.65
CA ILE A 281 8.18 30.06 -9.67
C ILE A 281 7.61 28.84 -10.40
N HIS A 282 7.98 27.66 -9.93
CA HIS A 282 7.48 26.41 -10.48
C HIS A 282 6.20 26.01 -9.76
N VAL A 283 5.13 25.81 -10.50
CA VAL A 283 3.84 25.37 -9.93
C VAL A 283 3.50 23.99 -10.47
N VAL A 284 3.17 23.07 -9.58
CA VAL A 284 2.68 21.72 -9.87
C VAL A 284 1.31 21.60 -9.23
N SER A 285 0.28 21.32 -10.03
CA SER A 285 -1.08 21.10 -9.54
C SER A 285 -1.40 19.61 -9.50
N SER A 286 -1.92 19.10 -8.40
CA SER A 286 -2.33 17.70 -8.29
C SER A 286 -3.62 17.40 -9.07
N ASN A 287 -4.40 18.44 -9.40
CA ASN A 287 -5.69 18.35 -10.09
C ASN A 287 -5.72 18.99 -11.49
N ALA A 288 -4.60 19.14 -12.16
CA ALA A 288 -4.63 19.51 -13.58
C ALA A 288 -5.29 18.37 -14.36
N ILE A 289 -6.56 18.58 -14.72
CA ILE A 289 -7.37 17.75 -15.61
C ILE A 289 -6.89 17.96 -17.04
#